data_22b06e407855f3db4d2a1fececeaf265
#
_entry.id   22b06e407855f3db4d2a1fececeaf265
#
_cell.length_a   1.000
_cell.length_b   1.000
_cell.length_c   1.000
_cell.angle_alpha   90.00
_cell.angle_beta   90.00
_cell.angle_gamma   90.00
#
_symmetry.space_group_name_H-M   'P 1'
#
loop_
_entity.id
_entity.type
_entity.pdbx_description
1 polymer ?
#
loop_
_entity_poly.entity_id
_entity_poly.type
_entity_poly.pdbx_seq_one_letter_code
_entity_poly.pdbx_strand_id
1 'polypeptide(L)'
;MKAYIIYENEDWMPPLRSALDAADVPYEEWFVDDGHFDVTGAPPEGIFLNRMSASSHTRGHGPAVEHTRQLIAWLERHGRRVVNGSHAFELEISKVQQHAALEQAGLRTPATRAVAGGPEALLAAAQDVPTPFVTKHNRGGKGLGVQLFRTHEAFEEAVRAGDIPTPPAHITLLQQFVEAAEPFITRCEFVDGEFLYAITSDTSDGFELCPADACRTDEDRCAVDGDDSLFALREDVPAALIDRYKAFLNREQIDIAGIEFIEDTEGQIWTYDINGTTNYSPEVEDEHDLSGMAAVADLLKRELEAAATGEGIPS
;
A
#
# COMPACT_ATOMS: atom_id res chain seq x y z
N MET A 1 -11.23 -12.30 -24.39
CA MET A 1 -10.62 -12.34 -23.05
C MET A 1 -10.89 -10.98 -22.41
N LYS A 2 -10.97 -10.86 -21.07
CA LYS A 2 -11.20 -9.60 -20.35
C LYS A 2 -10.40 -9.54 -19.07
N ALA A 3 -10.28 -8.34 -18.50
CA ALA A 3 -9.72 -8.15 -17.18
C ALA A 3 -10.81 -8.40 -16.12
N TYR A 4 -10.42 -8.97 -14.97
CA TYR A 4 -11.26 -9.14 -13.80
C TYR A 4 -10.69 -8.32 -12.66
N ILE A 5 -11.47 -7.39 -12.13
CA ILE A 5 -11.01 -6.45 -11.10
C ILE A 5 -11.51 -6.93 -9.74
N ILE A 6 -10.59 -7.45 -8.91
CA ILE A 6 -10.87 -7.90 -7.55
C ILE A 6 -10.77 -6.69 -6.62
N TYR A 7 -11.84 -6.27 -5.97
CA TYR A 7 -11.87 -5.07 -5.14
C TYR A 7 -12.89 -5.18 -3.99
N GLU A 8 -12.78 -4.31 -2.99
CA GLU A 8 -13.74 -4.22 -1.88
C GLU A 8 -14.15 -2.77 -1.57
N ASN A 9 -13.47 -1.78 -2.16
CA ASN A 9 -13.80 -0.38 -1.93
C ASN A 9 -14.34 0.27 -3.21
N GLU A 10 -15.65 0.46 -3.23
CA GLU A 10 -16.37 1.05 -4.37
C GLU A 10 -15.91 2.48 -4.65
N ASP A 11 -15.56 3.22 -3.61
CA ASP A 11 -15.15 4.61 -3.70
C ASP A 11 -13.83 4.82 -4.47
N TRP A 12 -13.01 3.79 -4.57
CA TRP A 12 -11.71 3.82 -5.27
C TRP A 12 -11.79 3.35 -6.72
N MET A 13 -12.99 2.94 -7.18
CA MET A 13 -13.15 2.38 -8.51
C MET A 13 -13.38 3.41 -9.64
N PRO A 14 -14.03 4.57 -9.41
CA PRO A 14 -14.36 5.46 -10.51
C PRO A 14 -13.19 5.90 -11.40
N PRO A 15 -11.99 6.26 -10.87
CA PRO A 15 -10.85 6.62 -11.71
C PRO A 15 -10.35 5.45 -12.58
N LEU A 16 -10.33 4.22 -12.03
CA LEU A 16 -9.93 3.04 -12.79
C LEU A 16 -10.96 2.69 -13.87
N ARG A 17 -12.27 2.76 -13.58
CA ARG A 17 -13.33 2.55 -14.58
C ARG A 17 -13.15 3.50 -15.76
N SER A 18 -12.96 4.79 -15.46
CA SER A 18 -12.74 5.80 -16.49
C SER A 18 -11.53 5.51 -17.36
N ALA A 19 -10.42 5.07 -16.77
CA ALA A 19 -9.20 4.73 -17.49
C ALA A 19 -9.37 3.47 -18.35
N LEU A 20 -10.03 2.43 -17.83
CA LEU A 20 -10.31 1.19 -18.58
C LEU A 20 -11.22 1.44 -19.77
N ASP A 21 -12.28 2.26 -19.60
CA ASP A 21 -13.18 2.65 -20.66
C ASP A 21 -12.46 3.48 -21.72
N ALA A 22 -11.62 4.43 -21.34
CA ALA A 22 -10.83 5.26 -22.25
C ALA A 22 -9.80 4.45 -23.05
N ALA A 23 -9.26 3.37 -22.49
CA ALA A 23 -8.30 2.46 -23.13
C ALA A 23 -8.99 1.34 -23.95
N ASP A 24 -10.32 1.28 -23.99
CA ASP A 24 -11.10 0.19 -24.60
C ASP A 24 -10.75 -1.20 -24.02
N VAL A 25 -10.44 -1.29 -22.73
CA VAL A 25 -10.14 -2.55 -22.03
C VAL A 25 -11.46 -3.21 -21.61
N PRO A 26 -11.80 -4.42 -22.10
CA PRO A 26 -12.98 -5.13 -21.61
C PRO A 26 -12.73 -5.65 -20.21
N TYR A 27 -13.61 -5.34 -19.26
CA TYR A 27 -13.43 -5.77 -17.86
C TYR A 27 -14.73 -6.28 -17.23
N GLU A 28 -14.58 -6.96 -16.10
CA GLU A 28 -15.64 -7.40 -15.19
C GLU A 28 -15.20 -7.14 -13.76
N GLU A 29 -16.08 -6.65 -12.95
CA GLU A 29 -15.80 -6.32 -11.54
C GLU A 29 -16.20 -7.47 -10.62
N TRP A 30 -15.28 -7.84 -9.72
CA TRP A 30 -15.48 -8.81 -8.67
C TRP A 30 -15.37 -8.13 -7.31
N PHE A 31 -16.51 -7.72 -6.78
CA PHE A 31 -16.57 -7.22 -5.41
C PHE A 31 -16.37 -8.38 -4.43
N VAL A 32 -15.36 -8.29 -3.59
CA VAL A 32 -14.97 -9.34 -2.64
C VAL A 32 -15.00 -8.79 -1.23
N ASP A 33 -16.02 -9.16 -0.48
CA ASP A 33 -16.17 -8.90 0.94
C ASP A 33 -16.32 -10.24 1.68
N ASP A 34 -17.54 -10.73 1.82
CA ASP A 34 -17.87 -12.09 2.21
C ASP A 34 -18.37 -12.90 0.99
N GLY A 35 -18.62 -14.18 1.18
CA GLY A 35 -19.18 -15.00 0.11
C GLY A 35 -18.45 -16.32 -0.08
N HIS A 36 -18.52 -16.85 -1.30
CA HIS A 36 -17.93 -18.15 -1.64
C HIS A 36 -17.56 -18.21 -3.12
N PHE A 37 -16.60 -19.07 -3.45
CA PHE A 37 -16.32 -19.48 -4.82
C PHE A 37 -16.16 -21.01 -4.89
N ASP A 38 -16.43 -21.59 -6.07
CA ASP A 38 -16.30 -23.03 -6.26
C ASP A 38 -14.84 -23.40 -6.54
N VAL A 39 -14.16 -23.95 -5.54
CA VAL A 39 -12.75 -24.38 -5.65
C VAL A 39 -12.54 -25.60 -6.57
N THR A 40 -13.62 -26.30 -6.94
CA THR A 40 -13.56 -27.48 -7.84
C THR A 40 -13.75 -27.10 -9.30
N GLY A 41 -14.35 -25.94 -9.58
CA GLY A 41 -14.49 -25.36 -10.89
C GLY A 41 -13.20 -24.70 -11.37
N ALA A 42 -13.10 -24.44 -12.67
CA ALA A 42 -12.04 -23.63 -13.23
C ALA A 42 -12.46 -22.14 -13.27
N PRO A 43 -11.55 -21.19 -12.93
CA PRO A 43 -11.83 -19.78 -13.10
C PRO A 43 -11.95 -19.40 -14.58
N PRO A 44 -12.62 -18.29 -14.89
CA PRO A 44 -12.69 -17.81 -16.26
C PRO A 44 -11.31 -17.49 -16.83
N GLU A 45 -11.20 -17.49 -18.15
CA GLU A 45 -10.00 -17.06 -18.87
C GLU A 45 -9.91 -15.54 -18.86
N GLY A 46 -8.76 -14.99 -18.46
CA GLY A 46 -8.53 -13.56 -18.40
C GLY A 46 -7.34 -13.18 -17.52
N ILE A 47 -7.15 -11.89 -17.38
CA ILE A 47 -6.15 -11.28 -16.51
C ILE A 47 -6.87 -10.74 -15.27
N PHE A 48 -6.31 -10.95 -14.10
CA PHE A 48 -6.90 -10.51 -12.85
C PHE A 48 -6.08 -9.36 -12.26
N LEU A 49 -6.73 -8.29 -11.86
CA LEU A 49 -6.13 -7.19 -11.11
C LEU A 49 -6.58 -7.27 -9.65
N ASN A 50 -5.63 -7.42 -8.75
CA ASN A 50 -5.90 -7.38 -7.32
C ASN A 50 -5.82 -5.94 -6.80
N ARG A 51 -6.96 -5.43 -6.34
CA ARG A 51 -7.10 -4.13 -5.65
C ARG A 51 -7.66 -4.29 -4.24
N MET A 52 -7.43 -5.42 -3.60
CA MET A 52 -7.80 -5.64 -2.20
C MET A 52 -6.90 -4.82 -1.28
N SER A 53 -7.51 -4.02 -0.41
CA SER A 53 -6.79 -3.19 0.55
C SER A 53 -6.55 -3.91 1.88
N ALA A 54 -5.36 -3.74 2.44
CA ALA A 54 -5.01 -4.18 3.79
C ALA A 54 -5.91 -3.55 4.87
N SER A 55 -6.55 -2.41 4.58
CA SER A 55 -7.45 -1.67 5.48
C SER A 55 -8.94 -2.00 5.33
N SER A 56 -9.33 -3.02 4.57
CA SER A 56 -10.73 -3.41 4.32
C SER A 56 -11.58 -3.56 5.60
N HIS A 57 -10.96 -4.04 6.68
CA HIS A 57 -11.61 -4.19 7.99
C HIS A 57 -12.14 -2.88 8.57
N THR A 58 -11.61 -1.72 8.19
CA THR A 58 -12.08 -0.39 8.67
C THR A 58 -13.39 0.03 8.01
N ARG A 59 -13.78 -0.64 6.92
CA ARG A 59 -15.04 -0.43 6.18
C ARG A 59 -16.08 -1.53 6.44
N GLY A 60 -15.83 -2.38 7.44
CA GLY A 60 -16.72 -3.49 7.79
C GLY A 60 -16.44 -4.79 7.01
N HIS A 61 -15.51 -4.78 6.05
CA HIS A 61 -15.16 -5.91 5.19
C HIS A 61 -14.08 -6.79 5.86
N GLY A 62 -14.35 -7.29 7.07
CA GLY A 62 -13.41 -8.06 7.87
C GLY A 62 -12.85 -9.32 7.19
N PRO A 63 -13.69 -10.16 6.55
CA PRO A 63 -13.26 -11.38 5.85
C PRO A 63 -12.49 -11.14 4.54
N ALA A 64 -12.63 -9.97 3.94
CA ALA A 64 -12.21 -9.70 2.55
C ALA A 64 -10.75 -10.06 2.26
N VAL A 65 -9.81 -9.72 3.16
CA VAL A 65 -8.38 -10.04 2.97
C VAL A 65 -8.14 -11.54 2.90
N GLU A 66 -8.70 -12.32 3.84
CA GLU A 66 -8.50 -13.77 3.85
C GLU A 66 -9.22 -14.44 2.67
N HIS A 67 -10.39 -13.94 2.28
CA HIS A 67 -11.12 -14.42 1.11
C HIS A 67 -10.31 -14.18 -0.17
N THR A 68 -9.80 -12.96 -0.37
CA THR A 68 -8.97 -12.60 -1.52
C THR A 68 -7.68 -13.42 -1.57
N ARG A 69 -7.02 -13.67 -0.43
CA ARG A 69 -5.83 -14.53 -0.37
C ARG A 69 -6.09 -15.92 -0.96
N GLN A 70 -7.23 -16.54 -0.59
CA GLN A 70 -7.61 -17.86 -1.11
C GLN A 70 -8.03 -17.78 -2.57
N LEU A 71 -8.72 -16.73 -2.96
CA LEU A 71 -9.15 -16.50 -4.34
C LEU A 71 -7.94 -16.35 -5.28
N ILE A 72 -6.95 -15.53 -4.94
CA ILE A 72 -5.74 -15.34 -5.73
C ILE A 72 -4.97 -16.67 -5.84
N ALA A 73 -4.78 -17.39 -4.73
CA ALA A 73 -4.10 -18.68 -4.74
C ALA A 73 -4.81 -19.70 -5.63
N TRP A 74 -6.14 -19.71 -5.68
CA TRP A 74 -6.92 -20.54 -6.58
C TRP A 74 -6.73 -20.15 -8.05
N LEU A 75 -6.77 -18.85 -8.36
CA LEU A 75 -6.52 -18.31 -9.70
C LEU A 75 -5.16 -18.73 -10.23
N GLU A 76 -4.10 -18.51 -9.47
CA GLU A 76 -2.72 -18.83 -9.85
C GLU A 76 -2.49 -20.33 -10.02
N ARG A 77 -3.13 -21.18 -9.19
CA ARG A 77 -3.07 -22.64 -9.38
C ARG A 77 -3.73 -23.13 -10.67
N HIS A 78 -4.63 -22.33 -11.24
CA HIS A 78 -5.21 -22.57 -12.55
C HIS A 78 -4.46 -21.87 -13.69
N GLY A 79 -3.25 -21.32 -13.40
CA GLY A 79 -2.42 -20.63 -14.38
C GLY A 79 -2.97 -19.28 -14.83
N ARG A 80 -3.80 -18.63 -14.00
CA ARG A 80 -4.27 -17.28 -14.29
C ARG A 80 -3.22 -16.24 -13.89
N ARG A 81 -3.00 -15.25 -14.73
CA ARG A 81 -2.18 -14.10 -14.41
C ARG A 81 -2.96 -13.19 -13.47
N VAL A 82 -2.37 -12.91 -12.32
CA VAL A 82 -2.89 -11.94 -11.34
C VAL A 82 -1.87 -10.81 -11.20
N VAL A 83 -2.24 -9.61 -11.60
CA VAL A 83 -1.48 -8.38 -11.35
C VAL A 83 -1.54 -8.09 -9.85
N ASN A 84 -0.40 -7.92 -9.21
CA ASN A 84 -0.22 -7.97 -7.78
C ASN A 84 -0.77 -9.27 -7.18
N GLY A 85 -0.24 -10.39 -7.65
CA GLY A 85 -0.61 -11.75 -7.24
C GLY A 85 -0.28 -12.08 -5.80
N SER A 86 -0.26 -13.37 -5.46
CA SER A 86 -0.12 -13.83 -4.06
C SER A 86 1.08 -13.26 -3.35
N HIS A 87 2.25 -13.20 -4.00
CA HIS A 87 3.47 -12.71 -3.36
C HIS A 87 3.38 -11.20 -3.04
N ALA A 88 2.95 -10.39 -4.01
CA ALA A 88 2.73 -8.96 -3.82
C ALA A 88 1.66 -8.69 -2.75
N PHE A 89 0.59 -9.50 -2.75
CA PHE A 89 -0.48 -9.36 -1.76
C PHE A 89 -0.04 -9.71 -0.34
N GLU A 90 0.83 -10.71 -0.15
CA GLU A 90 1.42 -10.99 1.17
C GLU A 90 2.24 -9.80 1.70
N LEU A 91 2.94 -9.08 0.83
CA LEU A 91 3.63 -7.85 1.20
C LEU A 91 2.64 -6.73 1.53
N GLU A 92 1.58 -6.54 0.75
CA GLU A 92 0.52 -5.54 1.00
C GLU A 92 -0.09 -5.69 2.40
N ILE A 93 -0.36 -6.92 2.84
CA ILE A 93 -1.08 -7.18 4.09
C ILE A 93 -0.17 -7.41 5.30
N SER A 94 1.16 -7.31 5.14
CA SER A 94 2.12 -7.57 6.21
C SER A 94 3.34 -6.66 6.18
N LYS A 95 3.34 -5.65 7.04
CA LYS A 95 4.52 -4.77 7.21
C LYS A 95 5.76 -5.51 7.71
N VAL A 96 5.61 -6.61 8.43
CA VAL A 96 6.73 -7.49 8.80
C VAL A 96 7.41 -8.05 7.56
N GLN A 97 6.63 -8.55 6.59
CA GLN A 97 7.19 -9.06 5.34
C GLN A 97 7.79 -7.95 4.49
N GLN A 98 7.14 -6.78 4.41
CA GLN A 98 7.72 -5.61 3.73
C GLN A 98 9.09 -5.24 4.28
N HIS A 99 9.21 -5.07 5.60
CA HIS A 99 10.48 -4.73 6.23
C HIS A 99 11.56 -5.78 5.95
N ALA A 100 11.24 -7.06 6.08
CA ALA A 100 12.18 -8.15 5.80
C ALA A 100 12.65 -8.14 4.33
N ALA A 101 11.74 -7.94 3.38
CA ALA A 101 12.05 -7.89 1.96
C ALA A 101 12.91 -6.66 1.61
N LEU A 102 12.57 -5.48 2.14
CA LEU A 102 13.33 -4.24 1.95
C LEU A 102 14.77 -4.37 2.48
N GLU A 103 14.94 -4.90 3.70
CA GLU A 103 16.26 -5.13 4.29
C GLU A 103 17.11 -6.11 3.47
N GLN A 104 16.50 -7.19 2.96
CA GLN A 104 17.19 -8.14 2.07
C GLN A 104 17.60 -7.50 0.74
N ALA A 105 16.87 -6.47 0.28
CA ALA A 105 17.23 -5.67 -0.89
C ALA A 105 18.31 -4.63 -0.60
N GLY A 106 18.75 -4.51 0.67
CA GLY A 106 19.66 -3.49 1.13
C GLY A 106 19.04 -2.09 1.17
N LEU A 107 17.71 -1.98 1.10
CA LEU A 107 16.97 -0.75 1.35
C LEU A 107 16.89 -0.54 2.86
N ARG A 108 17.24 0.65 3.32
CA ARG A 108 17.23 0.95 4.76
C ARG A 108 15.80 1.10 5.25
N THR A 109 15.47 0.42 6.35
CA THR A 109 14.17 0.54 7.03
C THR A 109 14.34 0.96 8.49
N PRO A 110 13.36 1.63 9.11
CA PRO A 110 13.38 1.93 10.54
C PRO A 110 13.44 0.63 11.37
N ALA A 111 14.26 0.61 12.41
CA ALA A 111 14.37 -0.56 13.29
C ALA A 111 12.99 -0.94 13.85
N THR A 112 12.57 -2.18 13.62
CA THR A 112 11.21 -2.63 13.92
C THR A 112 11.21 -3.94 14.72
N ARG A 113 10.31 -4.04 15.70
CA ARG A 113 10.00 -5.27 16.44
C ARG A 113 8.55 -5.66 16.18
N ALA A 114 8.33 -6.91 15.80
CA ALA A 114 7.00 -7.49 15.66
C ALA A 114 6.61 -8.20 16.97
N VAL A 115 5.48 -7.83 17.54
CA VAL A 115 5.01 -8.36 18.82
C VAL A 115 3.67 -9.06 18.62
N ALA A 116 3.67 -10.38 18.82
CA ALA A 116 2.45 -11.17 18.92
C ALA A 116 2.20 -11.46 20.41
N GLY A 117 1.20 -10.83 20.99
CA GLY A 117 0.86 -11.02 22.41
C GLY A 117 0.23 -9.81 23.06
N GLY A 118 -0.03 -9.93 24.37
CA GLY A 118 -0.66 -8.89 25.16
C GLY A 118 0.34 -7.92 25.80
N PRO A 119 -0.10 -7.18 26.84
CA PRO A 119 0.66 -6.14 27.51
C PRO A 119 2.08 -6.53 27.92
N GLU A 120 2.28 -7.71 28.48
CA GLU A 120 3.60 -8.18 28.95
C GLU A 120 4.59 -8.33 27.78
N ALA A 121 4.13 -8.86 26.62
CA ALA A 121 4.95 -9.01 25.44
C ALA A 121 5.33 -7.66 24.84
N LEU A 122 4.40 -6.71 24.83
CA LEU A 122 4.64 -5.33 24.38
C LEU A 122 5.68 -4.63 25.23
N LEU A 123 5.55 -4.70 26.55
CA LEU A 123 6.50 -4.11 27.49
C LEU A 123 7.91 -4.72 27.39
N ALA A 124 7.98 -6.05 27.24
CA ALA A 124 9.26 -6.74 27.07
C ALA A 124 9.95 -6.33 25.76
N ALA A 125 9.21 -6.28 24.64
CA ALA A 125 9.77 -5.92 23.34
C ALA A 125 10.22 -4.45 23.27
N ALA A 126 9.53 -3.55 23.98
CA ALA A 126 9.88 -2.13 24.01
C ALA A 126 11.26 -1.84 24.60
N GLN A 127 11.78 -2.70 25.48
CA GLN A 127 13.10 -2.53 26.08
C GLN A 127 14.23 -2.49 25.04
N ASP A 128 14.03 -3.14 23.90
CA ASP A 128 15.01 -3.22 22.81
C ASP A 128 14.75 -2.20 21.68
N VAL A 129 13.77 -1.31 21.84
CA VAL A 129 13.44 -0.28 20.84
C VAL A 129 13.86 1.09 21.36
N PRO A 130 14.73 1.84 20.64
CA PRO A 130 15.11 3.18 21.05
C PRO A 130 13.92 4.14 21.00
N THR A 131 13.87 5.09 21.93
CA THR A 131 12.90 6.19 21.91
C THR A 131 13.43 7.38 21.10
N PRO A 132 12.59 8.13 20.39
CA PRO A 132 11.17 7.89 20.22
C PRO A 132 10.86 6.72 19.28
N PHE A 133 9.69 6.08 19.45
CA PHE A 133 9.20 5.04 18.56
C PHE A 133 7.67 5.14 18.37
N VAL A 134 7.16 4.49 17.34
CA VAL A 134 5.73 4.40 17.08
C VAL A 134 5.22 2.97 17.23
N THR A 135 3.97 2.83 17.64
CA THR A 135 3.22 1.60 17.43
C THR A 135 2.54 1.64 16.06
N LYS A 136 2.43 0.48 15.41
CA LYS A 136 1.68 0.30 14.16
C LYS A 136 1.03 -1.06 14.14
N HIS A 137 -0.07 -1.19 13.41
CA HIS A 137 -0.60 -2.51 13.06
C HIS A 137 0.25 -3.17 11.98
N ASN A 138 0.47 -4.48 12.07
CA ASN A 138 1.11 -5.24 10.98
C ASN A 138 0.28 -5.21 9.70
N ARG A 139 -1.05 -5.27 9.83
CA ARG A 139 -2.01 -5.11 8.74
C ARG A 139 -2.83 -3.84 8.97
N GLY A 140 -2.76 -2.91 8.03
CA GLY A 140 -3.47 -1.65 8.10
C GLY A 140 -2.88 -0.64 7.13
N GLY A 141 -3.56 0.47 6.94
CA GLY A 141 -3.15 1.58 6.08
C GLY A 141 -3.63 2.91 6.64
N LYS A 142 -3.36 4.01 5.93
CA LYS A 142 -3.83 5.37 6.23
C LYS A 142 -3.33 5.95 7.57
N GLY A 143 -2.24 5.43 8.14
CA GLY A 143 -1.77 5.88 9.45
C GLY A 143 -2.64 5.48 10.65
N LEU A 144 -3.74 4.76 10.43
CA LEU A 144 -4.65 4.36 11.50
C LEU A 144 -3.96 3.50 12.57
N GLY A 145 -4.15 3.89 13.82
CA GLY A 145 -3.56 3.18 14.97
C GLY A 145 -2.07 3.43 15.16
N VAL A 146 -1.48 4.40 14.44
CA VAL A 146 -0.11 4.85 14.70
C VAL A 146 -0.11 5.77 15.92
N GLN A 147 0.70 5.43 16.93
CA GLN A 147 0.86 6.23 18.13
C GLN A 147 2.35 6.46 18.40
N LEU A 148 2.74 7.72 18.63
CA LEU A 148 4.12 8.10 18.93
C LEU A 148 4.38 8.10 20.43
N PHE A 149 5.43 7.40 20.85
CA PHE A 149 5.92 7.36 22.21
C PHE A 149 7.32 7.96 22.29
N ARG A 150 7.44 9.04 23.04
CA ARG A 150 8.70 9.77 23.23
C ARG A 150 9.56 9.16 24.32
N THR A 151 8.95 8.40 25.23
CA THR A 151 9.64 7.71 26.33
C THR A 151 9.02 6.33 26.58
N HIS A 152 9.80 5.43 27.19
CA HIS A 152 9.31 4.10 27.57
C HIS A 152 8.25 4.18 28.67
N GLU A 153 8.33 5.17 29.58
CA GLU A 153 7.36 5.37 30.66
C GLU A 153 5.97 5.70 30.08
N ALA A 154 5.90 6.61 29.09
CA ALA A 154 4.64 6.95 28.43
C ALA A 154 4.02 5.74 27.72
N PHE A 155 4.84 4.90 27.09
CA PHE A 155 4.39 3.65 26.49
C PHE A 155 3.87 2.66 27.53
N GLU A 156 4.59 2.49 28.62
CA GLU A 156 4.18 1.60 29.73
C GLU A 156 2.83 2.03 30.33
N GLU A 157 2.61 3.34 30.51
CA GLU A 157 1.34 3.89 30.99
C GLU A 157 0.21 3.57 30.00
N ALA A 158 0.40 3.80 28.70
CA ALA A 158 -0.57 3.48 27.66
C ALA A 158 -0.90 1.99 27.59
N VAL A 159 0.10 1.13 27.67
CA VAL A 159 -0.11 -0.34 27.69
C VAL A 159 -0.92 -0.75 28.93
N ARG A 160 -0.62 -0.21 30.11
CA ARG A 160 -1.36 -0.53 31.36
C ARG A 160 -2.79 0.03 31.36
N ALA A 161 -3.01 1.17 30.73
CA ALA A 161 -4.32 1.76 30.55
C ALA A 161 -5.19 0.98 29.52
N GLY A 162 -4.58 0.18 28.65
CA GLY A 162 -5.25 -0.52 27.56
C GLY A 162 -5.47 0.35 26.33
N ASP A 163 -4.68 1.42 26.19
CA ASP A 163 -4.81 2.42 25.11
C ASP A 163 -4.10 1.98 23.81
N ILE A 164 -3.40 0.83 23.84
CA ILE A 164 -2.81 0.26 22.62
C ILE A 164 -3.86 -0.60 21.90
N PRO A 165 -4.33 -0.19 20.71
CA PRO A 165 -5.36 -0.92 19.98
C PRO A 165 -4.91 -2.35 19.63
N THR A 166 -5.82 -3.30 19.71
CA THR A 166 -5.57 -4.68 19.23
C THR A 166 -5.62 -4.68 17.70
N PRO A 167 -4.52 -5.03 17.00
CA PRO A 167 -4.48 -5.04 15.55
C PRO A 167 -5.27 -6.21 14.95
N PRO A 168 -5.80 -6.08 13.72
CA PRO A 168 -6.61 -7.12 13.07
C PRO A 168 -5.90 -8.46 12.92
N ALA A 169 -4.59 -8.46 12.75
CA ALA A 169 -3.76 -9.66 12.59
C ALA A 169 -3.06 -10.06 13.90
N HIS A 170 -3.44 -9.50 15.05
CA HIS A 170 -2.84 -9.76 16.37
C HIS A 170 -1.32 -9.56 16.46
N ILE A 171 -0.74 -8.75 15.56
CA ILE A 171 0.67 -8.38 15.56
C ILE A 171 0.78 -6.86 15.59
N THR A 172 1.36 -6.34 16.67
CA THR A 172 1.73 -4.92 16.80
C THR A 172 3.20 -4.74 16.45
N LEU A 173 3.52 -3.72 15.70
CA LEU A 173 4.89 -3.31 15.42
C LEU A 173 5.28 -2.19 16.39
N LEU A 174 6.47 -2.30 16.97
CA LEU A 174 7.16 -1.20 17.63
C LEU A 174 8.29 -0.78 16.69
N GLN A 175 8.18 0.42 16.12
CA GLN A 175 9.06 0.89 15.07
C GLN A 175 9.76 2.18 15.48
N GLN A 176 11.06 2.25 15.28
CA GLN A 176 11.83 3.49 15.44
C GLN A 176 11.13 4.64 14.74
N PHE A 177 10.96 5.75 15.45
CA PHE A 177 10.53 6.99 14.83
C PHE A 177 11.72 7.64 14.12
N VAL A 178 11.54 7.93 12.84
CA VAL A 178 12.50 8.68 12.03
C VAL A 178 12.00 10.11 11.94
N GLU A 179 12.78 11.05 12.43
CA GLU A 179 12.47 12.48 12.31
C GLU A 179 12.81 12.93 10.89
N ALA A 180 11.79 13.35 10.16
CA ALA A 180 11.98 13.86 8.80
C ALA A 180 12.70 15.22 8.83
N ALA A 181 13.56 15.47 7.83
CA ALA A 181 14.24 16.76 7.66
C ALA A 181 13.24 17.88 7.37
N GLU A 182 12.22 17.55 6.59
CA GLU A 182 11.09 18.42 6.23
C GLU A 182 9.78 17.73 6.64
N PRO A 183 8.71 18.47 6.93
CA PRO A 183 7.46 17.91 7.47
C PRO A 183 6.63 17.19 6.40
N PHE A 184 7.24 16.34 5.59
CA PHE A 184 6.55 15.51 4.60
C PHE A 184 7.20 14.13 4.46
N ILE A 185 6.42 13.21 3.94
CA ILE A 185 6.91 11.95 3.41
C ILE A 185 6.93 11.99 1.87
N THR A 186 7.70 11.14 1.25
CA THR A 186 7.70 10.98 -0.21
C THR A 186 7.15 9.62 -0.58
N ARG A 187 6.29 9.60 -1.60
CA ARG A 187 5.73 8.40 -2.19
C ARG A 187 6.06 8.34 -3.67
N CYS A 188 6.76 7.27 -4.07
CA CYS A 188 7.11 6.98 -5.46
C CYS A 188 6.09 6.00 -6.04
N GLU A 189 5.46 6.35 -7.17
CA GLU A 189 4.47 5.53 -7.84
C GLU A 189 5.09 4.76 -9.00
N PHE A 190 4.76 3.46 -9.07
CA PHE A 190 5.28 2.52 -10.08
C PHE A 190 4.15 1.70 -10.68
N VAL A 191 4.21 1.47 -11.99
CA VAL A 191 3.36 0.54 -12.73
C VAL A 191 4.23 -0.24 -13.70
N ASP A 192 4.06 -1.57 -13.77
CA ASP A 192 4.82 -2.48 -14.62
C ASP A 192 6.34 -2.38 -14.41
N GLY A 193 6.77 -2.15 -13.16
CA GLY A 193 8.16 -1.94 -12.80
C GLY A 193 8.76 -0.61 -13.27
N GLU A 194 7.98 0.26 -13.91
CA GLU A 194 8.42 1.59 -14.35
C GLU A 194 8.00 2.68 -13.36
N PHE A 195 8.91 3.61 -13.09
CA PHE A 195 8.63 4.79 -12.27
C PHE A 195 7.76 5.77 -13.03
N LEU A 196 6.65 6.17 -12.44
CA LEU A 196 5.75 7.17 -13.03
C LEU A 196 6.10 8.58 -12.54
N TYR A 197 5.97 8.80 -11.25
CA TYR A 197 6.27 10.06 -10.59
C TYR A 197 6.39 9.86 -9.07
N ALA A 198 6.77 10.90 -8.36
CA ALA A 198 6.74 10.92 -6.91
C ALA A 198 5.96 12.13 -6.40
N ILE A 199 5.29 11.95 -5.25
CA ILE A 199 4.60 13.02 -4.55
C ILE A 199 5.16 13.17 -3.14
N THR A 200 5.11 14.38 -2.61
CA THR A 200 5.22 14.63 -1.17
C THR A 200 3.83 14.63 -0.55
N SER A 201 3.73 14.19 0.70
CA SER A 201 2.54 14.27 1.52
C SER A 201 2.89 14.97 2.81
N ASP A 202 2.23 16.10 3.09
CA ASP A 202 2.45 16.88 4.31
C ASP A 202 2.06 16.05 5.54
N THR A 203 2.92 16.06 6.56
CA THR A 203 2.76 15.33 7.82
C THR A 203 2.68 16.24 9.04
N SER A 204 2.57 17.54 8.84
CA SER A 204 2.53 18.53 9.94
C SER A 204 1.32 18.34 10.87
N ASP A 205 0.19 17.83 10.35
CA ASP A 205 -1.05 17.59 11.09
C ASP A 205 -1.22 16.16 11.61
N GLY A 206 -0.26 15.24 11.31
CA GLY A 206 -0.31 13.86 11.81
C GLY A 206 0.03 12.79 10.79
N PHE A 207 -0.34 11.52 11.10
CA PHE A 207 0.04 10.34 10.32
C PHE A 207 -1.07 9.76 9.44
N GLU A 208 -2.28 10.33 9.47
CA GLU A 208 -3.42 9.83 8.68
C GLU A 208 -3.42 10.48 7.29
N LEU A 209 -2.78 9.79 6.32
CA LEU A 209 -2.60 10.29 4.97
C LEU A 209 -3.13 9.29 3.95
N CYS A 210 -4.14 9.68 3.17
CA CYS A 210 -4.61 8.95 2.00
C CYS A 210 -4.96 9.93 0.89
N PRO A 211 -4.28 9.89 -0.27
CA PRO A 211 -4.58 10.80 -1.37
C PRO A 211 -6.04 10.78 -1.84
N ALA A 212 -6.66 9.59 -1.86
CA ALA A 212 -8.06 9.45 -2.28
C ALA A 212 -9.08 9.92 -1.26
N ASP A 213 -8.72 9.99 0.04
CA ASP A 213 -9.65 10.37 1.11
C ASP A 213 -9.52 11.86 1.48
N ALA A 214 -8.38 12.49 1.22
CA ALA A 214 -8.18 13.92 1.47
C ALA A 214 -9.19 14.79 0.68
N CYS A 215 -9.63 14.30 -0.50
CA CYS A 215 -10.64 14.97 -1.32
C CYS A 215 -12.10 14.77 -0.85
N ARG A 216 -12.36 13.98 0.20
CA ARG A 216 -13.72 13.60 0.62
C ARG A 216 -14.20 14.11 1.97
N THR A 217 -13.34 14.72 2.76
CA THR A 217 -13.73 15.30 4.06
C THR A 217 -14.30 16.70 3.89
N ASP A 218 -15.31 16.83 3.06
CA ASP A 218 -15.75 18.01 2.35
C ASP A 218 -16.73 18.94 3.07
N GLU A 219 -16.93 18.88 4.35
CA GLU A 219 -17.77 19.93 4.95
C GLU A 219 -17.08 20.80 6.00
N ASP A 220 -15.90 20.40 6.53
CA ASP A 220 -15.25 21.16 7.60
C ASP A 220 -13.76 21.54 7.38
N ARG A 221 -13.09 21.13 6.30
CA ARG A 221 -11.67 21.41 6.04
C ARG A 221 -11.31 22.17 4.76
N CYS A 222 -12.28 22.48 3.90
CA CYS A 222 -12.07 23.34 2.72
C CYS A 222 -12.15 24.85 3.03
N ALA A 223 -11.96 25.26 4.26
CA ALA A 223 -12.05 26.67 4.66
C ALA A 223 -10.79 27.13 5.42
N VAL A 224 -9.61 26.84 4.87
CA VAL A 224 -8.42 27.64 5.19
C VAL A 224 -7.97 28.29 3.89
N ASP A 225 -8.10 29.60 3.83
CA ASP A 225 -7.57 30.47 2.78
C ASP A 225 -6.03 30.29 2.72
N GLY A 226 -5.56 29.39 1.88
CA GLY A 226 -4.13 29.14 1.63
C GLY A 226 -3.97 28.05 0.61
N ASP A 227 -3.11 28.30 -0.35
CA ASP A 227 -2.67 27.47 -1.48
C ASP A 227 -1.86 26.21 -1.01
N ASP A 228 -2.27 25.55 0.07
CA ASP A 228 -1.56 24.42 0.68
C ASP A 228 -2.27 23.10 0.33
N SER A 229 -2.06 22.62 -0.90
CA SER A 229 -2.35 21.22 -1.25
C SER A 229 -1.56 20.29 -0.32
N LEU A 230 -2.23 19.28 0.26
CA LEU A 230 -1.58 18.26 1.10
C LEU A 230 -0.56 17.41 0.30
N PHE A 231 -0.64 17.46 -1.03
CA PHE A 231 0.20 16.70 -1.94
C PHE A 231 0.83 17.62 -2.98
N ALA A 232 2.11 17.38 -3.29
CA ALA A 232 2.82 18.09 -4.35
C ALA A 232 3.71 17.13 -5.14
N LEU A 233 3.95 17.43 -6.43
CA LEU A 233 4.88 16.66 -7.24
C LEU A 233 6.31 16.82 -6.69
N ARG A 234 7.07 15.72 -6.58
CA ARG A 234 8.49 15.72 -6.23
C ARG A 234 9.35 15.26 -7.39
N GLU A 235 10.13 16.18 -7.96
CA GLU A 235 10.98 15.92 -9.13
C GLU A 235 12.41 15.47 -8.78
N ASP A 236 12.86 15.70 -7.55
CA ASP A 236 14.27 15.55 -7.13
C ASP A 236 14.59 14.19 -6.47
N VAL A 237 13.77 13.16 -6.70
CA VAL A 237 14.05 11.81 -6.20
C VAL A 237 15.33 11.27 -6.84
N PRO A 238 16.32 10.79 -6.04
CA PRO A 238 17.58 10.29 -6.60
C PRO A 238 17.37 9.12 -7.56
N ALA A 239 17.88 9.21 -8.79
CA ALA A 239 17.76 8.15 -9.80
C ALA A 239 18.25 6.78 -9.30
N ALA A 240 19.34 6.75 -8.51
CA ALA A 240 19.87 5.54 -7.92
C ALA A 240 18.89 4.87 -6.93
N LEU A 241 18.02 5.65 -6.27
CA LEU A 241 16.96 5.12 -5.42
C LEU A 241 15.84 4.51 -6.27
N ILE A 242 15.43 5.21 -7.33
CA ILE A 242 14.42 4.71 -8.28
C ILE A 242 14.88 3.38 -8.89
N ASP A 243 16.14 3.27 -9.33
CA ASP A 243 16.69 2.03 -9.88
C ASP A 243 16.67 0.88 -8.87
N ARG A 244 16.95 1.17 -7.58
CA ARG A 244 16.86 0.19 -6.50
C ARG A 244 15.43 -0.24 -6.24
N TYR A 245 14.47 0.66 -6.28
CA TYR A 245 13.05 0.34 -6.15
C TYR A 245 12.56 -0.52 -7.33
N LYS A 246 12.92 -0.18 -8.56
CA LYS A 246 12.61 -1.00 -9.74
C LYS A 246 13.18 -2.43 -9.62
N ALA A 247 14.44 -2.56 -9.18
CA ALA A 247 15.04 -3.87 -8.96
C ALA A 247 14.36 -4.65 -7.83
N PHE A 248 13.92 -3.96 -6.78
CA PHE A 248 13.15 -4.54 -5.69
C PHE A 248 11.77 -5.04 -6.17
N LEU A 249 11.00 -4.20 -6.87
CA LEU A 249 9.68 -4.54 -7.38
C LEU A 249 9.72 -5.74 -8.33
N ASN A 250 10.72 -5.77 -9.21
CA ASN A 250 10.93 -6.90 -10.12
C ASN A 250 11.24 -8.20 -9.35
N ARG A 251 12.13 -8.15 -8.36
CA ARG A 251 12.47 -9.31 -7.52
C ARG A 251 11.26 -9.84 -6.73
N GLU A 252 10.46 -8.94 -6.20
CA GLU A 252 9.27 -9.28 -5.40
C GLU A 252 8.01 -9.46 -6.25
N GLN A 253 8.13 -9.42 -7.59
CA GLN A 253 7.01 -9.61 -8.52
C GLN A 253 5.82 -8.69 -8.22
N ILE A 254 6.12 -7.41 -7.92
CA ILE A 254 5.13 -6.38 -7.67
C ILE A 254 4.96 -5.55 -8.94
N ASP A 255 3.79 -5.61 -9.53
CA ASP A 255 3.50 -4.92 -10.79
C ASP A 255 3.13 -3.45 -10.57
N ILE A 256 2.41 -3.16 -9.48
CA ILE A 256 1.89 -1.83 -9.15
C ILE A 256 2.24 -1.55 -7.70
N ALA A 257 2.86 -0.41 -7.43
CA ALA A 257 3.19 0.00 -6.06
C ALA A 257 3.33 1.50 -5.89
N GLY A 258 2.92 2.00 -4.72
CA GLY A 258 3.37 3.24 -4.13
C GLY A 258 4.38 2.93 -3.02
N ILE A 259 5.63 3.34 -3.15
CA ILE A 259 6.69 3.12 -2.15
C ILE A 259 6.94 4.40 -1.38
N GLU A 260 6.83 4.33 -0.04
CA GLU A 260 6.97 5.49 0.83
C GLU A 260 8.32 5.52 1.55
N PHE A 261 8.92 6.70 1.60
CA PHE A 261 10.16 6.93 2.34
C PHE A 261 10.19 8.28 3.05
N ILE A 262 11.02 8.35 4.08
CA ILE A 262 11.39 9.57 4.81
C ILE A 262 12.86 9.84 4.55
N GLU A 263 13.21 11.10 4.34
CA GLU A 263 14.58 11.61 4.38
C GLU A 263 14.81 12.27 5.74
N ASP A 264 15.79 11.80 6.49
CA ASP A 264 16.09 12.34 7.81
C ASP A 264 17.01 13.59 7.73
N THR A 265 17.25 14.20 8.88
CA THR A 265 18.08 15.42 9.00
C THR A 265 19.54 15.22 8.60
N GLU A 266 20.01 13.99 8.41
CA GLU A 266 21.35 13.62 7.91
C GLU A 266 21.32 13.32 6.40
N GLY A 267 20.17 13.45 5.74
CA GLY A 267 19.97 13.13 4.31
C GLY A 267 19.93 11.62 4.04
N GLN A 268 19.63 10.80 5.05
CA GLN A 268 19.49 9.37 4.87
C GLN A 268 18.04 9.01 4.54
N ILE A 269 17.85 8.12 3.58
CA ILE A 269 16.54 7.66 3.13
C ILE A 269 16.16 6.40 3.88
N TRP A 270 14.94 6.43 4.46
CA TRP A 270 14.32 5.34 5.20
C TRP A 270 13.02 4.93 4.51
N THR A 271 13.03 3.76 3.86
CA THR A 271 11.83 3.19 3.23
C THR A 271 11.02 2.44 4.28
N TYR A 272 9.71 2.68 4.39
CA TYR A 272 8.95 2.13 5.50
C TYR A 272 7.56 1.60 5.15
N ASP A 273 7.06 1.84 3.93
CA ASP A 273 5.78 1.31 3.48
C ASP A 273 5.75 1.03 1.97
N ILE A 274 5.00 0.00 1.59
CA ILE A 274 4.75 -0.39 0.20
C ILE A 274 3.26 -0.64 0.06
N ASN A 275 2.62 0.07 -0.85
CA ASN A 275 1.19 0.01 -1.09
C ASN A 275 0.95 -0.58 -2.49
N GLY A 276 0.56 -1.86 -2.57
CA GLY A 276 0.19 -2.53 -3.81
C GLY A 276 -1.18 -2.13 -4.34
N THR A 277 -2.03 -1.58 -3.45
CA THR A 277 -3.32 -1.00 -3.82
C THR A 277 -3.24 0.52 -3.70
N THR A 278 -2.46 1.12 -4.59
CA THR A 278 -2.24 2.55 -4.61
C THR A 278 -3.43 3.31 -5.19
N ASN A 279 -3.71 4.49 -4.65
CA ASN A 279 -4.61 5.48 -5.21
C ASN A 279 -3.81 6.76 -5.45
N TYR A 280 -3.97 7.32 -6.62
CA TYR A 280 -3.22 8.48 -7.09
C TYR A 280 -3.90 9.78 -6.65
N SER A 281 -3.17 10.90 -6.59
CA SER A 281 -3.71 12.21 -6.26
C SER A 281 -4.27 12.87 -7.51
N PRO A 282 -5.61 13.06 -7.63
CA PRO A 282 -6.18 13.70 -8.81
C PRO A 282 -5.67 15.14 -9.01
N GLU A 283 -5.45 15.88 -7.94
CA GLU A 283 -4.95 17.26 -8.00
C GLU A 283 -3.57 17.33 -8.64
N VAL A 284 -2.63 16.49 -8.17
CA VAL A 284 -1.27 16.43 -8.75
C VAL A 284 -1.30 15.91 -10.18
N GLU A 285 -2.12 14.89 -10.47
CA GLU A 285 -2.22 14.32 -11.82
C GLU A 285 -2.79 15.32 -12.83
N ASP A 286 -3.85 16.04 -12.46
CA ASP A 286 -4.48 17.05 -13.32
C ASP A 286 -3.55 18.25 -13.59
N GLU A 287 -2.81 18.71 -12.57
CA GLU A 287 -1.88 19.84 -12.70
C GLU A 287 -0.69 19.52 -13.63
N HIS A 288 -0.25 18.27 -13.63
CA HIS A 288 0.98 17.85 -14.33
C HIS A 288 0.76 16.96 -15.56
N ASP A 289 -0.51 16.78 -16.00
CA ASP A 289 -0.89 15.93 -17.14
C ASP A 289 -0.39 14.48 -16.97
N LEU A 290 -0.55 13.93 -15.74
CA LEU A 290 -0.17 12.58 -15.35
C LEU A 290 -1.42 11.72 -15.15
N SER A 291 -1.29 10.40 -15.24
CA SER A 291 -2.36 9.47 -14.88
C SER A 291 -1.84 8.07 -14.55
N GLY A 292 -1.80 7.73 -13.26
CA GLY A 292 -1.45 6.39 -12.81
C GLY A 292 -2.49 5.35 -13.19
N MET A 293 -3.79 5.73 -13.16
CA MET A 293 -4.85 4.78 -13.58
C MET A 293 -4.82 4.50 -15.07
N ALA A 294 -4.39 5.45 -15.92
CA ALA A 294 -4.17 5.20 -17.33
C ALA A 294 -3.00 4.21 -17.53
N ALA A 295 -1.91 4.36 -16.78
CA ALA A 295 -0.80 3.39 -16.82
C ALA A 295 -1.23 1.98 -16.38
N VAL A 296 -2.11 1.87 -15.39
CA VAL A 296 -2.71 0.57 -14.98
C VAL A 296 -3.59 -0.01 -16.09
N ALA A 297 -4.43 0.81 -16.75
CA ALA A 297 -5.26 0.36 -17.87
C ALA A 297 -4.40 -0.12 -19.05
N ASP A 298 -3.31 0.58 -19.36
CA ASP A 298 -2.36 0.21 -20.40
C ASP A 298 -1.62 -1.10 -20.07
N LEU A 299 -1.25 -1.33 -18.81
CA LEU A 299 -0.71 -2.61 -18.36
C LEU A 299 -1.70 -3.74 -18.62
N LEU A 300 -2.95 -3.60 -18.20
CA LEU A 300 -3.98 -4.63 -18.40
C LEU A 300 -4.25 -4.90 -19.87
N LYS A 301 -4.23 -3.86 -20.71
CA LYS A 301 -4.38 -3.99 -22.17
C LYS A 301 -3.26 -4.84 -22.77
N ARG A 302 -1.99 -4.53 -22.44
CA ARG A 302 -0.82 -5.29 -22.91
C ARG A 302 -0.88 -6.76 -22.47
N GLU A 303 -1.23 -7.02 -21.20
CA GLU A 303 -1.37 -8.38 -20.67
C GLU A 303 -2.48 -9.16 -21.40
N LEU A 304 -3.60 -8.54 -21.71
CA LEU A 304 -4.68 -9.18 -22.49
C LEU A 304 -4.27 -9.46 -23.93
N GLU A 305 -3.54 -8.57 -24.57
CA GLU A 305 -3.01 -8.73 -25.93
C GLU A 305 -1.98 -9.87 -25.98
N ALA A 306 -1.04 -9.93 -25.04
CA ALA A 306 -0.06 -10.99 -24.91
C ALA A 306 -0.72 -12.36 -24.70
N ALA A 307 -1.71 -12.42 -23.80
CA ALA A 307 -2.46 -13.64 -23.54
C ALA A 307 -3.27 -14.11 -24.77
N ALA A 308 -3.77 -13.19 -25.61
CA ALA A 308 -4.51 -13.52 -26.83
C ALA A 308 -3.61 -14.06 -27.95
N THR A 309 -2.34 -13.63 -28.01
CA THR A 309 -1.36 -14.10 -29.02
C THR A 309 -0.64 -15.38 -28.61
N GLY A 310 -0.78 -15.84 -27.35
CA GLY A 310 -0.10 -17.01 -26.84
C GLY A 310 1.41 -16.81 -26.64
N GLU A 311 1.87 -15.56 -26.64
CA GLU A 311 3.22 -15.19 -26.21
C GLU A 311 3.25 -15.34 -24.69
N GLY A 312 3.90 -16.41 -24.23
CA GLY A 312 3.85 -16.86 -22.85
C GLY A 312 4.19 -15.76 -21.85
N ILE A 313 3.34 -15.62 -20.86
CA ILE A 313 3.60 -14.86 -19.64
C ILE A 313 4.86 -15.47 -19.00
N PRO A 314 5.94 -14.70 -18.75
CA PRO A 314 7.09 -15.23 -18.00
C PRO A 314 6.61 -15.68 -16.62
N SER A 315 6.89 -16.94 -16.31
CA SER A 315 6.59 -17.58 -15.01
C SER A 315 7.45 -17.04 -13.89
#